data_1f86254f107d057d2c28361dfb64692d
#
_entry.id   1f86254f107d057d2c28361dfb64692d
#
_cell.length_a   1.000
_cell.length_b   1.000
_cell.length_c   1.000
_cell.angle_alpha   90.00
_cell.angle_beta   90.00
_cell.angle_gamma   90.00
#
_symmetry.space_group_name_H-M   'P 1'
#
loop_
_entity.id
_entity.type
_entity.pdbx_description
1 polymer ?
#
loop_
_entity_poly.entity_id
_entity_poly.type
_entity_poly.pdbx_seq_one_letter_code
_entity_poly.pdbx_strand_id
1 'polypeptide(L)'
;MELHKDSGSLRVIIDVSYTSADEFIDFIENEQCQFIESLGVDGLKKFEWYVNEETNTATLIEEFDNAESFKEIATKAIGTPVNLKFRELTTFENMTILGDVSDLSLIHI
;
A
#
# COMPACT_ATOMS: atom_id res chain seq x y z
N MET A 1 15.66 20.61 0.88
CA MET A 1 14.71 20.33 1.96
C MET A 1 13.32 20.74 1.53
N GLU A 2 12.33 19.95 1.88
CA GLU A 2 10.96 20.23 1.48
C GLU A 2 10.05 20.28 2.70
N LEU A 3 9.14 21.23 2.71
CA LEU A 3 8.07 21.33 3.67
C LEU A 3 6.75 21.11 2.92
N HIS A 4 6.01 20.06 3.29
CA HIS A 4 4.69 19.79 2.73
C HIS A 4 3.65 20.34 3.69
N LYS A 5 3.00 21.41 3.26
CA LYS A 5 1.95 22.05 4.04
C LYS A 5 0.76 22.34 3.11
N ASP A 6 -0.40 21.83 3.50
CA ASP A 6 -1.64 22.05 2.73
C ASP A 6 -1.56 21.60 1.27
N SER A 7 -0.74 20.56 1.00
CA SER A 7 -0.49 20.12 -0.37
C SER A 7 -1.60 19.27 -0.98
N GLY A 8 -2.46 18.69 -0.17
CA GLY A 8 -3.47 17.74 -0.64
C GLY A 8 -2.94 16.37 -1.01
N SER A 9 -1.64 16.24 -1.26
CA SER A 9 -1.04 14.93 -1.56
C SER A 9 -0.99 14.04 -0.32
N LEU A 10 -0.93 12.73 -0.57
CA LEU A 10 -0.98 11.74 0.48
C LEU A 10 0.12 10.71 0.29
N ARG A 11 0.81 10.35 1.38
CA ARG A 11 1.75 9.24 1.36
C ARG A 11 1.34 8.24 2.43
N VAL A 12 1.24 6.98 2.05
CA VAL A 12 0.87 5.88 2.94
C VAL A 12 2.04 4.93 3.05
N ILE A 13 2.44 4.63 4.29
CA ILE A 13 3.57 3.74 4.58
C ILE A 13 3.02 2.58 5.40
N ILE A 14 3.14 1.37 4.87
CA ILE A 14 2.60 0.17 5.51
C ILE A 14 3.75 -0.79 5.81
N ASP A 15 3.90 -1.14 7.09
CA ASP A 15 4.89 -2.10 7.54
C ASP A 15 4.21 -3.44 7.79
N VAL A 16 4.80 -4.50 7.24
CA VAL A 16 4.31 -5.87 7.40
C VAL A 16 5.46 -6.81 7.77
N SER A 17 5.12 -7.96 8.33
CA SER A 17 6.03 -9.09 8.46
C SER A 17 5.47 -10.25 7.66
N TYR A 18 6.32 -11.24 7.36
CA TYR A 18 5.93 -12.42 6.59
C TYR A 18 6.73 -13.62 7.09
N THR A 19 6.26 -14.84 6.76
CA THR A 19 6.94 -16.07 7.18
C THR A 19 7.81 -16.67 6.07
N SER A 20 7.44 -16.47 4.80
CA SER A 20 8.17 -17.01 3.65
C SER A 20 8.53 -15.88 2.68
N ALA A 21 9.82 -15.55 2.61
CA ALA A 21 10.31 -14.54 1.70
C ALA A 21 10.01 -14.90 0.24
N ASP A 22 10.24 -16.17 -0.13
CA ASP A 22 10.02 -16.63 -1.51
C ASP A 22 8.56 -16.47 -1.93
N GLU A 23 7.62 -16.87 -1.09
CA GLU A 23 6.19 -16.75 -1.39
C GLU A 23 5.76 -15.28 -1.44
N PHE A 24 6.25 -14.47 -0.50
CA PHE A 24 5.89 -13.05 -0.45
C PHE A 24 6.41 -12.30 -1.67
N ILE A 25 7.68 -12.47 -2.01
CA ILE A 25 8.29 -11.80 -3.17
C ILE A 25 7.63 -12.23 -4.48
N ASP A 26 7.39 -13.54 -4.63
CA ASP A 26 6.70 -14.05 -5.82
C ASP A 26 5.31 -13.45 -5.96
N PHE A 27 4.58 -13.36 -4.85
CA PHE A 27 3.25 -12.75 -4.86
C PHE A 27 3.30 -11.28 -5.30
N ILE A 28 4.24 -10.49 -4.76
CA ILE A 28 4.37 -9.09 -5.14
C ILE A 28 4.68 -8.95 -6.62
N GLU A 29 5.69 -9.67 -7.11
CA GLU A 29 6.16 -9.53 -8.48
C GLU A 29 5.18 -10.03 -9.51
N ASN A 30 4.48 -11.13 -9.23
CA ASN A 30 3.67 -11.82 -10.22
C ASN A 30 2.16 -11.64 -10.05
N GLU A 31 1.71 -11.09 -8.94
CA GLU A 31 0.28 -10.92 -8.70
C GLU A 31 -0.09 -9.50 -8.28
N GLN A 32 0.48 -8.98 -7.19
CA GLN A 32 0.05 -7.70 -6.65
C GLN A 32 0.37 -6.51 -7.55
N CYS A 33 1.59 -6.42 -8.07
CA CYS A 33 1.96 -5.27 -8.90
C CYS A 33 1.10 -5.20 -10.16
N GLN A 34 0.87 -6.33 -10.80
CA GLN A 34 0.03 -6.41 -11.99
C GLN A 34 -1.42 -6.05 -11.68
N PHE A 35 -1.91 -6.51 -10.54
CA PHE A 35 -3.27 -6.20 -10.11
C PHE A 35 -3.45 -4.69 -9.88
N ILE A 36 -2.54 -4.08 -9.15
CA ILE A 36 -2.59 -2.63 -8.87
C ILE A 36 -2.54 -1.82 -10.16
N GLU A 37 -1.65 -2.19 -11.09
CA GLU A 37 -1.59 -1.54 -12.40
C GLU A 37 -2.90 -1.68 -13.17
N SER A 38 -3.56 -2.83 -13.08
CA SER A 38 -4.82 -3.09 -13.78
C SER A 38 -5.97 -2.21 -13.28
N LEU A 39 -5.88 -1.67 -12.08
CA LEU A 39 -6.92 -0.80 -11.53
C LEU A 39 -6.98 0.56 -12.21
N GLY A 40 -5.88 0.99 -12.84
CA GLY A 40 -5.85 2.21 -13.65
C GLY A 40 -6.13 3.49 -12.86
N VAL A 41 -5.68 3.58 -11.62
CA VAL A 41 -5.90 4.76 -10.80
C VAL A 41 -4.82 5.80 -11.07
N ASP A 42 -5.17 6.85 -11.80
CA ASP A 42 -4.23 7.87 -12.25
C ASP A 42 -3.54 8.62 -11.11
N GLY A 43 -4.24 8.79 -10.00
CA GLY A 43 -3.69 9.51 -8.85
C GLY A 43 -2.67 8.73 -8.04
N LEU A 44 -2.48 7.43 -8.31
CA LEU A 44 -1.43 6.64 -7.68
C LEU A 44 -0.10 6.92 -8.38
N LYS A 45 0.83 7.57 -7.69
CA LYS A 45 2.11 8.01 -8.25
C LYS A 45 3.28 7.12 -7.87
N LYS A 46 3.16 6.39 -6.77
CA LYS A 46 4.22 5.50 -6.31
C LYS A 46 3.61 4.31 -5.59
N PHE A 47 4.15 3.13 -5.87
CA PHE A 47 3.79 1.89 -5.18
C PHE A 47 5.07 1.07 -5.13
N GLU A 48 5.80 1.18 -4.02
CA GLU A 48 7.13 0.59 -3.91
C GLU A 48 7.25 -0.25 -2.65
N TRP A 49 7.81 -1.44 -2.80
CA TRP A 49 8.13 -2.32 -1.69
C TRP A 49 9.62 -2.30 -1.37
N TYR A 50 9.93 -2.25 -0.08
CA TYR A 50 11.28 -2.42 0.45
C TYR A 50 11.26 -3.66 1.33
N VAL A 51 12.05 -4.68 0.96
CA VAL A 51 12.03 -6.00 1.62
C VAL A 51 13.32 -6.22 2.37
N ASN A 52 13.22 -6.63 3.65
CA ASN A 52 14.36 -7.00 4.46
C ASN A 52 14.26 -8.48 4.81
N GLU A 53 15.01 -9.31 4.09
CA GLU A 53 14.97 -10.76 4.29
C GLU A 53 15.58 -11.21 5.60
N GLU A 54 16.51 -10.44 6.18
CA GLU A 54 17.13 -10.78 7.46
C GLU A 54 16.12 -10.77 8.61
N THR A 55 15.16 -9.85 8.54
CA THR A 55 14.15 -9.68 9.60
C THR A 55 12.77 -10.21 9.21
N ASN A 56 12.60 -10.68 7.98
CA ASN A 56 11.30 -11.08 7.43
C ASN A 56 10.25 -9.98 7.54
N THR A 57 10.67 -8.75 7.20
CA THR A 57 9.79 -7.58 7.21
C THR A 57 9.84 -6.88 5.87
N ALA A 58 8.79 -6.11 5.59
CA ALA A 58 8.74 -5.30 4.38
C ALA A 58 7.94 -4.03 4.62
N THR A 59 8.25 -3.01 3.85
CA THR A 59 7.57 -1.72 3.92
C THR A 59 7.09 -1.33 2.54
N LEU A 60 5.80 -1.05 2.42
CA LEU A 60 5.18 -0.51 1.22
C LEU A 60 5.09 1.01 1.34
N ILE A 61 5.53 1.71 0.31
CA ILE A 61 5.35 3.15 0.21
C ILE A 61 4.42 3.43 -0.96
N GLU A 62 3.27 4.02 -0.67
CA GLU A 62 2.31 4.47 -1.67
C GLU A 62 2.26 5.99 -1.66
N GLU A 63 2.21 6.60 -2.83
CA GLU A 63 2.09 8.04 -2.96
C GLU A 63 0.93 8.37 -3.89
N PHE A 64 0.05 9.25 -3.42
CA PHE A 64 -1.18 9.62 -4.13
C PHE A 64 -1.26 11.13 -4.32
N ASP A 65 -1.90 11.57 -5.40
CA ASP A 65 -2.16 12.98 -5.64
C ASP A 65 -3.11 13.58 -4.59
N ASN A 66 -4.04 12.75 -4.08
CA ASN A 66 -5.04 13.19 -3.13
C ASN A 66 -5.66 11.99 -2.41
N ALA A 67 -6.49 12.26 -1.40
CA ALA A 67 -7.15 11.22 -0.62
C ALA A 67 -8.16 10.41 -1.44
N GLU A 68 -8.78 11.01 -2.45
CA GLU A 68 -9.73 10.31 -3.32
C GLU A 68 -9.08 9.15 -4.06
N SER A 69 -7.85 9.35 -4.54
CA SER A 69 -7.10 8.28 -5.23
C SER A 69 -6.77 7.12 -4.27
N PHE A 70 -6.43 7.42 -3.04
CA PHE A 70 -6.23 6.39 -2.02
C PHE A 70 -7.52 5.61 -1.77
N LYS A 71 -8.64 6.30 -1.61
CA LYS A 71 -9.94 5.66 -1.41
C LYS A 71 -10.31 4.77 -2.60
N GLU A 72 -10.01 5.22 -3.81
CA GLU A 72 -10.30 4.44 -5.02
C GLU A 72 -9.52 3.12 -5.02
N ILE A 73 -8.21 3.15 -4.73
CA ILE A 73 -7.40 1.94 -4.61
C ILE A 73 -7.96 1.03 -3.52
N ALA A 74 -8.20 1.56 -2.34
CA ALA A 74 -8.69 0.77 -1.20
C ALA A 74 -10.03 0.11 -1.52
N THR A 75 -10.96 0.87 -2.12
CA THR A 75 -12.30 0.36 -2.44
C THR A 75 -12.24 -0.73 -3.51
N LYS A 76 -11.40 -0.56 -4.52
CA LYS A 76 -11.27 -1.53 -5.61
C LYS A 76 -10.51 -2.79 -5.19
N ALA A 77 -9.60 -2.66 -4.23
CA ALA A 77 -8.76 -3.79 -3.80
C ALA A 77 -9.41 -4.66 -2.73
N ILE A 78 -10.19 -4.06 -1.82
CA ILE A 78 -10.75 -4.76 -0.66
C ILE A 78 -11.59 -5.96 -1.09
N GLY A 79 -11.36 -7.11 -0.45
CA GLY A 79 -12.10 -8.33 -0.69
C GLY A 79 -11.77 -9.07 -1.98
N THR A 80 -10.86 -8.56 -2.81
CA THR A 80 -10.42 -9.26 -4.02
C THR A 80 -9.53 -10.46 -3.65
N PRO A 81 -9.41 -11.46 -4.55
CA PRO A 81 -8.51 -12.60 -4.29
C PRO A 81 -7.07 -12.17 -4.00
N VAL A 82 -6.57 -11.14 -4.69
CA VAL A 82 -5.21 -10.63 -4.46
C VAL A 82 -5.09 -10.03 -3.05
N ASN A 83 -6.06 -9.26 -2.62
CA ASN A 83 -6.05 -8.68 -1.28
C ASN A 83 -6.14 -9.76 -0.18
N LEU A 84 -6.98 -10.76 -0.38
CA LEU A 84 -7.12 -11.88 0.56
C LEU A 84 -5.83 -12.67 0.66
N LYS A 85 -5.18 -12.94 -0.46
CA LYS A 85 -3.89 -13.64 -0.48
C LYS A 85 -2.81 -12.84 0.23
N PHE A 86 -2.77 -11.53 0.00
CA PHE A 86 -1.85 -10.65 0.70
C PHE A 86 -2.01 -10.79 2.22
N ARG A 87 -3.24 -10.81 2.71
CA ARG A 87 -3.52 -10.95 4.14
C ARG A 87 -3.11 -12.31 4.69
N GLU A 88 -3.15 -13.36 3.87
CA GLU A 88 -2.69 -14.69 4.27
C GLU A 88 -1.17 -14.76 4.39
N LEU A 89 -0.46 -14.06 3.50
CA LEU A 89 1.00 -14.10 3.44
C LEU A 89 1.70 -13.17 4.41
N THR A 90 0.98 -12.20 4.95
CA THR A 90 1.59 -11.13 5.76
C THR A 90 0.86 -10.93 7.08
N THR A 91 1.57 -10.33 8.03
CA THR A 91 0.98 -9.78 9.25
C THR A 91 1.17 -8.27 9.21
N PHE A 92 0.07 -7.54 9.36
CA PHE A 92 0.10 -6.08 9.43
C PHE A 92 0.76 -5.65 10.74
N GLU A 93 1.76 -4.79 10.65
CA GLU A 93 2.49 -4.30 11.82
C GLU A 93 2.16 -2.84 12.13
N ASN A 94 2.17 -1.98 11.12
CA ASN A 94 1.95 -0.55 11.32
C ASN A 94 1.55 0.14 10.02
N MET A 95 0.82 1.26 10.14
CA MET A 95 0.52 2.13 9.02
C MET A 95 0.72 3.57 9.43
N THR A 96 1.44 4.33 8.61
CA THR A 96 1.66 5.76 8.78
C THR A 96 1.10 6.49 7.58
N ILE A 97 0.31 7.53 7.82
CA ILE A 97 -0.25 8.34 6.74
C ILE A 97 0.25 9.76 6.91
N LEU A 98 0.88 10.29 5.86
CA LEU A 98 1.40 11.64 5.79
C LEU A 98 0.58 12.45 4.79
N GLY A 99 0.17 13.66 5.17
CA GLY A 99 -0.61 14.54 4.31
C GLY A 99 -2.02 14.74 4.82
N ASP A 100 -2.95 15.06 3.93
CA ASP A 100 -4.34 15.35 4.31
C ASP A 100 -5.11 14.06 4.59
N VAL A 101 -5.37 13.81 5.86
CA VAL A 101 -6.05 12.60 6.32
C VAL A 101 -7.49 12.84 6.75
N SER A 102 -8.01 14.04 6.54
CA SER A 102 -9.33 14.43 7.05
C SER A 102 -10.47 13.51 6.58
N ASP A 103 -10.37 12.98 5.36
CA ASP A 103 -11.39 12.14 4.75
C ASP A 103 -11.14 10.65 4.90
N LEU A 104 -10.09 10.22 5.60
CA LEU A 104 -9.71 8.82 5.68
C LEU A 104 -10.37 8.03 6.80
N SER A 105 -11.14 8.69 7.66
CA SER A 105 -11.81 8.05 8.80
C SER A 105 -12.82 6.98 8.39
N LEU A 106 -13.28 7.00 7.14
CA LEU A 106 -14.27 6.06 6.61
C LEU A 106 -13.63 4.82 5.97
N ILE A 107 -12.31 4.74 5.91
CA ILE A 107 -11.59 3.63 5.30
C ILE A 107 -11.17 2.65 6.39
N HIS A 108 -11.71 1.44 6.31
CA HIS A 108 -11.30 0.34 7.17
C HIS A 108 -10.33 -0.55 6.39
N ILE A 109 -9.10 -0.56 6.81
CA ILE A 109 -8.03 -1.32 6.17
C ILE A 109 -7.73 -2.59 6.96
#